data_53a01722215a242c97de6d36d15d70fc
#
_entry.id   53a01722215a242c97de6d36d15d70fc
#
_cell.length_a   1.000
_cell.length_b   1.000
_cell.length_c   1.000
_cell.angle_alpha   90.00
_cell.angle_beta   90.00
_cell.angle_gamma   90.00
#
_symmetry.space_group_name_H-M   'P 1'
#
loop_
_entity.id
_entity.type
_entity.pdbx_description
1 polymer ?
#
loop_
_entity_poly.entity_id
_entity_poly.type
_entity_poly.pdbx_seq_one_letter_code
_entity_poly.pdbx_strand_id
1 'polypeptide(L)'
;MDVTDSSTGEVIAQVPCCTPDEVEEAIASAQAAFPEWSSLSLAKRQQYMFRWRDVLYAHKEELSVLCAKELGKNIKEARGDVQKAIEPTEEACALPTMIQGDAAMQVTTGYDTATYRKPLGVTAGIVPMNFPAMIPWGWMVPLSIACGNTVVLKASSQTPLTAMRIMELFYTEGGFPKGVVNLVTCSRVEADILLTDERVKAVTFVGTTGVGKQVYSKAAAHGKRVQAQCEAKNHALVLEDCNLEATVNAIINSTYGCAGMRCMALPVVCVQESIADEFVSLLKKKAEAMKLGCAYDEATDLGPVAVSYTHLRAHETDQYL
;
A
#
# COMPACT_ATOMS: atom_id res chain seq x y z
N MET A 1 -3.24 -18.54 11.26
CA MET A 1 -4.28 -17.49 11.46
C MET A 1 -5.37 -17.74 10.43
N ASP A 2 -6.63 -17.71 10.84
CA ASP A 2 -7.75 -17.79 9.91
C ASP A 2 -7.95 -16.46 9.19
N VAL A 3 -8.21 -16.54 7.89
CA VAL A 3 -8.62 -15.39 7.07
C VAL A 3 -10.05 -15.64 6.63
N THR A 4 -10.90 -14.66 6.85
CA THR A 4 -12.34 -14.77 6.58
C THR A 4 -12.75 -13.94 5.36
N ASP A 5 -13.77 -14.40 4.65
CA ASP A 5 -14.51 -13.56 3.71
C ASP A 5 -15.27 -12.50 4.52
N SER A 6 -14.95 -11.23 4.29
CA SER A 6 -15.56 -10.11 5.02
C SER A 6 -17.07 -9.97 4.77
N SER A 7 -17.57 -10.51 3.65
CA SER A 7 -19.00 -10.44 3.30
C SER A 7 -19.83 -11.55 3.95
N THR A 8 -19.25 -12.74 4.19
CA THR A 8 -19.98 -13.91 4.70
C THR A 8 -19.55 -14.31 6.11
N GLY A 9 -18.34 -13.95 6.54
CA GLY A 9 -17.73 -14.38 7.79
C GLY A 9 -17.15 -15.80 7.72
N GLU A 10 -17.22 -16.47 6.58
CA GLU A 10 -16.65 -17.81 6.41
C GLU A 10 -15.13 -17.77 6.33
N VAL A 11 -14.46 -18.78 6.91
CA VAL A 11 -13.02 -18.94 6.77
C VAL A 11 -12.68 -19.39 5.36
N ILE A 12 -11.92 -18.58 4.62
CA ILE A 12 -11.54 -18.84 3.23
C ILE A 12 -10.11 -19.34 3.09
N ALA A 13 -9.27 -19.14 4.11
CA ALA A 13 -7.91 -19.65 4.12
C ALA A 13 -7.34 -19.66 5.55
N GLN A 14 -6.25 -20.42 5.71
CA GLN A 14 -5.36 -20.34 6.87
C GLN A 14 -3.99 -19.92 6.43
N VAL A 15 -3.41 -18.91 7.10
CA VAL A 15 -2.07 -18.42 6.82
C VAL A 15 -1.15 -18.61 8.03
N PRO A 16 0.15 -18.88 7.83
CA PRO A 16 1.10 -19.01 8.93
C PRO A 16 1.24 -17.68 9.66
N CYS A 17 1.69 -17.73 10.91
CA CYS A 17 2.23 -16.58 11.62
C CYS A 17 3.71 -16.86 11.82
N CYS A 18 4.55 -16.15 11.07
CA CYS A 18 5.99 -16.35 11.08
C CYS A 18 6.58 -16.13 12.46
N THR A 19 7.48 -17.03 12.86
CA THR A 19 8.29 -16.93 14.05
C THR A 19 9.41 -15.90 13.87
N PRO A 20 10.10 -15.48 14.95
CA PRO A 20 11.30 -14.63 14.84
C PRO A 20 12.35 -15.21 13.88
N ASP A 21 12.63 -16.51 13.97
CA ASP A 21 13.62 -17.19 13.12
C ASP A 21 13.24 -17.12 11.64
N GLU A 22 11.96 -17.32 11.30
CA GLU A 22 11.47 -17.21 9.92
C GLU A 22 11.55 -15.76 9.38
N VAL A 23 11.38 -14.76 10.23
CA VAL A 23 11.61 -13.35 9.84
C VAL A 23 13.09 -13.09 9.58
N GLU A 24 13.97 -13.64 10.42
CA GLU A 24 15.43 -13.57 10.20
C GLU A 24 15.87 -14.31 8.94
N GLU A 25 15.30 -15.47 8.65
CA GLU A 25 15.52 -16.21 7.40
C GLU A 25 15.11 -15.39 6.17
N ALA A 26 13.97 -14.68 6.24
CA ALA A 26 13.53 -13.80 5.16
C ALA A 26 14.53 -12.65 4.93
N ILE A 27 15.10 -12.08 6.00
CA ILE A 27 16.16 -11.05 5.90
C ILE A 27 17.44 -11.66 5.32
N ALA A 28 17.83 -12.84 5.77
CA ALA A 28 19.01 -13.55 5.26
C ALA A 28 18.87 -13.88 3.76
N SER A 29 17.68 -14.34 3.34
CA SER A 29 17.36 -14.60 1.93
C SER A 29 17.47 -13.32 1.09
N ALA A 30 16.91 -12.20 1.58
CA ALA A 30 17.02 -10.90 0.90
C ALA A 30 18.47 -10.42 0.80
N GLN A 31 19.26 -10.60 1.87
CA GLN A 31 20.68 -10.24 1.90
C GLN A 31 21.49 -11.07 0.93
N ALA A 32 21.22 -12.37 0.84
CA ALA A 32 21.93 -13.29 -0.07
C ALA A 32 21.64 -12.97 -1.55
N ALA A 33 20.41 -12.56 -1.88
CA ALA A 33 20.02 -12.22 -3.25
C ALA A 33 20.54 -10.84 -3.70
N PHE A 34 20.83 -9.94 -2.75
CA PHE A 34 21.17 -8.55 -3.05
C PHE A 34 22.40 -8.37 -3.99
N PRO A 35 23.56 -9.05 -3.80
CA PRO A 35 24.73 -8.83 -4.65
C PRO A 35 24.44 -9.11 -6.13
N GLU A 36 23.81 -10.23 -6.43
CA GLU A 36 23.49 -10.63 -7.80
C GLU A 36 22.45 -9.68 -8.39
N TRP A 37 21.34 -9.44 -7.67
CA TRP A 37 20.27 -8.56 -8.14
C TRP A 37 20.73 -7.13 -8.38
N SER A 38 21.49 -6.55 -7.46
CA SER A 38 22.00 -5.18 -7.56
C SER A 38 23.02 -4.99 -8.68
N SER A 39 23.74 -6.03 -9.05
CA SER A 39 24.75 -6.02 -10.14
C SER A 39 24.13 -6.08 -11.53
N LEU A 40 22.87 -6.45 -11.67
CA LEU A 40 22.17 -6.44 -12.97
C LEU A 40 22.14 -5.03 -13.55
N SER A 41 22.35 -4.93 -14.87
CA SER A 41 22.18 -3.65 -15.56
C SER A 41 20.77 -3.10 -15.44
N LEU A 42 20.61 -1.78 -15.55
CA LEU A 42 19.29 -1.13 -15.53
C LEU A 42 18.36 -1.72 -16.57
N ALA A 43 18.85 -1.94 -17.81
CA ALA A 43 18.08 -2.56 -18.88
C ALA A 43 17.60 -3.98 -18.52
N LYS A 44 18.43 -4.77 -17.81
CA LYS A 44 18.04 -6.12 -17.40
C LYS A 44 16.94 -6.07 -16.32
N ARG A 45 17.05 -5.22 -15.30
CA ARG A 45 16.00 -5.04 -14.29
C ARG A 45 14.70 -4.50 -14.92
N GLN A 46 14.81 -3.58 -15.87
CA GLN A 46 13.66 -3.06 -16.62
C GLN A 46 12.87 -4.18 -17.30
N GLN A 47 13.54 -5.18 -17.91
CA GLN A 47 12.86 -6.32 -18.54
C GLN A 47 12.04 -7.15 -17.52
N TYR A 48 12.54 -7.29 -16.30
CA TYR A 48 11.75 -7.90 -15.22
C TYR A 48 10.51 -7.08 -14.90
N MET A 49 10.63 -5.74 -14.85
CA MET A 49 9.49 -4.86 -14.53
C MET A 49 8.42 -4.89 -15.64
N PHE A 50 8.80 -4.92 -16.92
CA PHE A 50 7.85 -5.08 -18.02
C PHE A 50 7.06 -6.39 -17.91
N ARG A 51 7.76 -7.51 -17.69
CA ARG A 51 7.11 -8.80 -17.49
C ARG A 51 6.18 -8.77 -16.28
N TRP A 52 6.62 -8.19 -15.18
CA TRP A 52 5.83 -8.08 -13.96
C TRP A 52 4.55 -7.27 -14.15
N ARG A 53 4.63 -6.16 -14.83
CA ARG A 53 3.46 -5.37 -15.23
C ARG A 53 2.46 -6.23 -16.01
N ASP A 54 2.92 -6.98 -17.00
CA ASP A 54 2.06 -7.81 -17.85
C ASP A 54 1.39 -8.94 -17.05
N VAL A 55 2.09 -9.55 -16.10
CA VAL A 55 1.53 -10.55 -15.16
C VAL A 55 0.43 -9.93 -14.29
N LEU A 56 0.66 -8.75 -13.72
CA LEU A 56 -0.35 -8.08 -12.91
C LEU A 56 -1.60 -7.73 -13.74
N TYR A 57 -1.44 -7.30 -14.99
CA TYR A 57 -2.57 -7.06 -15.88
C TYR A 57 -3.35 -8.36 -16.19
N ALA A 58 -2.65 -9.44 -16.47
CA ALA A 58 -3.27 -10.74 -16.77
C ALA A 58 -4.12 -11.28 -15.61
N HIS A 59 -3.69 -11.03 -14.37
CA HIS A 59 -4.37 -11.51 -13.16
C HIS A 59 -5.22 -10.45 -12.45
N LYS A 60 -5.44 -9.29 -13.08
CA LYS A 60 -6.12 -8.16 -12.44
C LYS A 60 -7.47 -8.52 -11.85
N GLU A 61 -8.31 -9.25 -12.58
CA GLU A 61 -9.65 -9.61 -12.10
C GLU A 61 -9.61 -10.64 -10.98
N GLU A 62 -8.79 -11.68 -11.10
CA GLU A 62 -8.57 -12.67 -10.04
C GLU A 62 -8.16 -11.99 -8.72
N LEU A 63 -7.16 -11.11 -8.78
CA LEU A 63 -6.65 -10.38 -7.63
C LEU A 63 -7.70 -9.41 -7.05
N SER A 64 -8.53 -8.81 -7.90
CA SER A 64 -9.60 -7.91 -7.48
C SER A 64 -10.69 -8.64 -6.71
N VAL A 65 -11.10 -9.82 -7.19
CA VAL A 65 -12.08 -10.66 -6.48
C VAL A 65 -11.54 -11.12 -5.13
N LEU A 66 -10.26 -11.53 -5.08
CA LEU A 66 -9.63 -11.94 -3.83
C LEU A 66 -9.55 -10.78 -2.83
N CYS A 67 -9.15 -9.60 -3.30
CA CYS A 67 -9.12 -8.37 -2.50
C CYS A 67 -10.51 -7.99 -1.96
N ALA A 68 -11.56 -8.10 -2.79
CA ALA A 68 -12.93 -7.82 -2.36
C ALA A 68 -13.39 -8.81 -1.27
N LYS A 69 -13.04 -10.08 -1.38
CA LYS A 69 -13.39 -11.12 -0.40
C LYS A 69 -12.72 -10.88 0.96
N GLU A 70 -11.40 -10.74 0.97
CA GLU A 70 -10.67 -10.64 2.25
C GLU A 70 -10.88 -9.29 2.96
N LEU A 71 -11.05 -8.18 2.22
CA LEU A 71 -11.17 -6.85 2.81
C LEU A 71 -12.61 -6.33 2.90
N GLY A 72 -13.51 -6.77 2.01
CA GLY A 72 -14.90 -6.29 1.99
C GLY A 72 -15.14 -5.02 1.17
N LYS A 73 -14.12 -4.41 0.52
CA LYS A 73 -14.36 -3.30 -0.40
C LYS A 73 -15.11 -3.79 -1.65
N ASN A 74 -16.01 -2.97 -2.21
CA ASN A 74 -16.74 -3.39 -3.39
C ASN A 74 -15.80 -3.69 -4.56
N ILE A 75 -16.27 -4.53 -5.51
CA ILE A 75 -15.43 -5.04 -6.60
C ILE A 75 -14.85 -3.93 -7.49
N LYS A 76 -15.56 -2.81 -7.68
CA LYS A 76 -15.08 -1.67 -8.47
C LYS A 76 -13.87 -1.01 -7.80
N GLU A 77 -13.91 -0.88 -6.48
CA GLU A 77 -12.80 -0.36 -5.68
C GLU A 77 -11.65 -1.35 -5.55
N ALA A 78 -11.94 -2.65 -5.49
CA ALA A 78 -10.92 -3.69 -5.49
C ALA A 78 -10.16 -3.71 -6.83
N ARG A 79 -10.85 -3.53 -7.96
CA ARG A 79 -10.20 -3.32 -9.27
C ARG A 79 -9.32 -2.07 -9.29
N GLY A 80 -9.75 -1.01 -8.58
CA GLY A 80 -8.96 0.20 -8.38
C GLY A 80 -7.71 -0.04 -7.56
N ASP A 81 -7.78 -0.86 -6.50
CA ASP A 81 -6.64 -1.24 -5.67
C ASP A 81 -5.57 -1.97 -6.49
N VAL A 82 -5.97 -2.99 -7.26
CA VAL A 82 -5.04 -3.72 -8.14
C VAL A 82 -4.50 -2.82 -9.24
N GLN A 83 -5.33 -1.95 -9.83
CA GLN A 83 -4.87 -0.97 -10.82
C GLN A 83 -3.78 -0.06 -10.24
N LYS A 84 -3.96 0.39 -8.98
CA LYS A 84 -2.97 1.22 -8.28
C LYS A 84 -1.73 0.43 -7.82
N ALA A 85 -1.72 -0.88 -7.88
CA ALA A 85 -0.51 -1.68 -7.78
C ALA A 85 0.25 -1.76 -9.13
N ILE A 86 -0.48 -1.73 -10.24
CA ILE A 86 0.09 -1.77 -11.59
C ILE A 86 0.79 -0.45 -11.95
N GLU A 87 0.16 0.70 -11.69
CA GLU A 87 0.67 2.01 -12.12
C GLU A 87 2.11 2.31 -11.63
N PRO A 88 2.49 2.12 -10.36
CA PRO A 88 3.87 2.31 -9.95
C PRO A 88 4.84 1.25 -10.51
N THR A 89 4.31 0.08 -10.90
CA THR A 89 5.11 -0.90 -11.66
C THR A 89 5.41 -0.39 -13.07
N GLU A 90 4.47 0.30 -13.71
CA GLU A 90 4.68 0.99 -15.00
C GLU A 90 5.71 2.12 -14.86
N GLU A 91 5.66 2.91 -13.79
CA GLU A 91 6.70 3.89 -13.48
C GLU A 91 8.07 3.23 -13.32
N ALA A 92 8.14 2.09 -12.62
CA ALA A 92 9.37 1.33 -12.45
C ALA A 92 9.95 0.81 -13.78
N CYS A 93 9.12 0.63 -14.82
CA CYS A 93 9.59 0.34 -16.18
C CYS A 93 10.39 1.50 -16.80
N ALA A 94 10.18 2.75 -16.36
CA ALA A 94 10.93 3.92 -16.82
C ALA A 94 12.24 4.17 -16.01
N LEU A 95 12.62 3.25 -15.13
CA LEU A 95 13.74 3.41 -14.20
C LEU A 95 15.06 3.87 -14.85
N PRO A 96 15.50 3.38 -16.03
CA PRO A 96 16.75 3.82 -16.63
C PRO A 96 16.83 5.33 -16.83
N THR A 97 15.69 6.00 -17.06
CA THR A 97 15.63 7.45 -17.16
C THR A 97 15.53 8.12 -15.78
N MET A 98 14.75 7.53 -14.87
CA MET A 98 14.49 8.11 -13.55
C MET A 98 15.69 8.05 -12.60
N ILE A 99 16.59 7.07 -12.76
CA ILE A 99 17.73 6.86 -11.85
C ILE A 99 18.97 7.67 -12.25
N GLN A 100 18.91 8.42 -13.35
CA GLN A 100 20.02 9.27 -13.77
C GLN A 100 20.39 10.26 -12.66
N GLY A 101 21.70 10.54 -12.54
CA GLY A 101 22.21 11.54 -11.64
C GLY A 101 22.57 12.82 -12.39
N ASP A 102 22.83 13.86 -11.64
CA ASP A 102 23.26 15.16 -12.15
C ASP A 102 24.78 15.19 -12.30
N ALA A 103 25.26 15.96 -13.27
CA ALA A 103 26.67 16.29 -13.43
C ALA A 103 26.84 17.80 -13.63
N ALA A 104 27.86 18.38 -13.03
CA ALA A 104 28.24 19.77 -13.24
C ALA A 104 29.76 19.87 -13.47
N MET A 105 30.12 20.53 -14.59
CA MET A 105 31.52 20.77 -14.96
C MET A 105 31.98 22.09 -14.35
N GLN A 106 33.28 22.14 -13.98
CA GLN A 106 33.93 23.36 -13.52
C GLN A 106 33.18 24.05 -12.35
N VAL A 107 32.65 23.25 -11.40
CA VAL A 107 32.01 23.82 -10.17
C VAL A 107 32.96 24.69 -9.38
N THR A 108 34.26 24.41 -9.50
CA THR A 108 35.39 25.28 -9.18
C THR A 108 36.55 24.92 -10.11
N THR A 109 37.59 25.73 -10.19
CA THR A 109 38.70 25.52 -11.12
C THR A 109 39.31 24.14 -10.98
N GLY A 110 39.20 23.33 -12.03
CA GLY A 110 39.75 21.96 -12.08
C GLY A 110 38.89 20.88 -11.41
N TYR A 111 37.64 21.17 -11.01
CA TYR A 111 36.75 20.19 -10.37
C TYR A 111 35.42 20.05 -11.09
N ASP A 112 35.11 18.82 -11.50
CA ASP A 112 33.80 18.40 -11.97
C ASP A 112 33.11 17.58 -10.89
N THR A 113 31.77 17.60 -10.83
CA THR A 113 30.99 16.78 -9.92
C THR A 113 30.00 15.91 -10.68
N ALA A 114 29.75 14.69 -10.19
CA ALA A 114 28.72 13.83 -10.71
C ALA A 114 28.05 13.05 -9.56
N THR A 115 26.73 12.87 -9.66
CA THR A 115 25.94 12.08 -8.72
C THR A 115 25.64 10.72 -9.31
N TYR A 116 25.93 9.66 -8.55
CA TYR A 116 25.58 8.29 -8.89
C TYR A 116 24.60 7.74 -7.86
N ARG A 117 23.44 7.28 -8.33
CA ARG A 117 22.44 6.61 -7.47
C ARG A 117 22.76 5.14 -7.36
N LYS A 118 22.88 4.63 -6.14
CA LYS A 118 23.18 3.22 -5.85
C LYS A 118 22.09 2.61 -4.97
N PRO A 119 21.81 1.29 -5.09
CA PRO A 119 20.92 0.59 -4.18
C PRO A 119 21.45 0.64 -2.74
N LEU A 120 20.55 0.61 -1.78
CA LEU A 120 20.86 0.63 -0.35
C LEU A 120 21.23 -0.74 0.20
N GLY A 121 20.55 -1.77 -0.28
CA GLY A 121 20.62 -3.13 0.27
C GLY A 121 19.24 -3.73 0.49
N VAL A 122 19.06 -4.42 1.60
CA VAL A 122 17.76 -4.94 2.03
C VAL A 122 16.90 -3.80 2.53
N THR A 123 15.66 -3.71 2.04
CA THR A 123 14.63 -2.78 2.52
C THR A 123 13.46 -3.54 3.12
N ALA A 124 12.81 -2.97 4.11
CA ALA A 124 11.62 -3.56 4.72
C ALA A 124 10.38 -2.70 4.42
N GLY A 125 9.27 -3.37 4.12
CA GLY A 125 7.95 -2.77 3.96
C GLY A 125 6.97 -3.31 5.01
N ILE A 126 6.29 -2.43 5.74
CA ILE A 126 5.26 -2.81 6.72
C ILE A 126 3.95 -2.16 6.30
N VAL A 127 2.93 -2.97 6.01
CA VAL A 127 1.71 -2.51 5.37
C VAL A 127 0.46 -2.71 6.24
N PRO A 128 -0.54 -1.80 6.12
CA PRO A 128 -1.84 -1.95 6.73
C PRO A 128 -2.75 -2.86 5.91
N MET A 129 -3.98 -3.07 6.40
CA MET A 129 -4.95 -3.98 5.79
C MET A 129 -5.70 -3.40 4.58
N ASN A 130 -5.87 -2.08 4.51
CA ASN A 130 -6.91 -1.43 3.71
C ASN A 130 -6.63 -1.35 2.20
N PHE A 131 -5.41 -1.64 1.77
CA PHE A 131 -5.01 -1.73 0.36
C PHE A 131 -4.02 -2.87 0.16
N PRO A 132 -4.49 -4.13 0.16
CA PRO A 132 -3.63 -5.31 0.17
C PRO A 132 -2.86 -5.55 -1.13
N ALA A 133 -3.24 -4.91 -2.25
CA ALA A 133 -2.48 -4.90 -3.49
C ALA A 133 -1.63 -3.63 -3.64
N MET A 134 -2.26 -2.45 -3.56
CA MET A 134 -1.62 -1.16 -3.87
C MET A 134 -0.42 -0.87 -2.97
N ILE A 135 -0.59 -0.96 -1.66
CA ILE A 135 0.47 -0.52 -0.74
C ILE A 135 1.69 -1.45 -0.82
N PRO A 136 1.56 -2.79 -0.67
CA PRO A 136 2.73 -3.67 -0.76
C PRO A 136 3.34 -3.72 -2.15
N TRP A 137 2.52 -3.91 -3.17
CA TRP A 137 2.96 -4.24 -4.52
C TRP A 137 2.94 -3.07 -5.51
N GLY A 138 2.44 -1.92 -5.10
CA GLY A 138 2.56 -0.66 -5.83
C GLY A 138 3.60 0.26 -5.19
N TRP A 139 3.43 0.60 -3.92
CA TRP A 139 4.26 1.63 -3.30
C TRP A 139 5.60 1.12 -2.76
N MET A 140 5.68 -0.12 -2.25
CA MET A 140 6.88 -0.57 -1.53
C MET A 140 7.82 -1.41 -2.39
N VAL A 141 7.29 -2.33 -3.20
CA VAL A 141 8.11 -3.30 -3.93
C VAL A 141 8.66 -2.77 -5.25
N PRO A 142 7.86 -2.24 -6.23
CA PRO A 142 8.32 -2.04 -7.60
C PRO A 142 9.54 -1.14 -7.72
N LEU A 143 9.47 0.07 -7.20
CA LEU A 143 10.57 1.04 -7.29
C LEU A 143 11.79 0.60 -6.48
N SER A 144 11.57 -0.07 -5.32
CA SER A 144 12.68 -0.58 -4.51
C SER A 144 13.51 -1.61 -5.28
N ILE A 145 12.86 -2.65 -5.84
CA ILE A 145 13.57 -3.70 -6.59
C ILE A 145 14.11 -3.19 -7.92
N ALA A 146 13.40 -2.31 -8.61
CA ALA A 146 13.88 -1.69 -9.84
C ALA A 146 15.17 -0.90 -9.58
N CYS A 147 15.28 -0.19 -8.46
CA CYS A 147 16.51 0.47 -8.03
C CYS A 147 17.64 -0.48 -7.64
N GLY A 148 17.40 -1.79 -7.59
CA GLY A 148 18.39 -2.81 -7.29
C GLY A 148 18.44 -3.23 -5.81
N ASN A 149 17.47 -2.82 -4.99
CA ASN A 149 17.32 -3.29 -3.62
C ASN A 149 16.62 -4.66 -3.59
N THR A 150 16.72 -5.35 -2.46
CA THR A 150 15.87 -6.49 -2.13
C THR A 150 14.88 -6.10 -1.02
N VAL A 151 13.78 -6.83 -0.90
CA VAL A 151 12.68 -6.42 -0.03
C VAL A 151 12.25 -7.55 0.91
N VAL A 152 12.05 -7.23 2.18
CA VAL A 152 11.25 -8.04 3.11
C VAL A 152 9.94 -7.29 3.37
N LEU A 153 8.85 -7.88 2.95
CA LEU A 153 7.51 -7.30 3.04
C LEU A 153 6.71 -7.96 4.16
N LYS A 154 6.35 -7.21 5.17
CA LYS A 154 5.44 -7.65 6.22
C LYS A 154 4.00 -7.32 5.81
N ALA A 155 3.24 -8.33 5.36
CA ALA A 155 1.83 -8.20 5.03
C ALA A 155 0.96 -7.97 6.27
N SER A 156 -0.22 -7.39 6.06
CA SER A 156 -1.23 -7.32 7.12
C SER A 156 -1.72 -8.74 7.47
N SER A 157 -1.86 -9.04 8.75
CA SER A 157 -2.45 -10.30 9.20
C SER A 157 -3.96 -10.39 8.95
N GLN A 158 -4.61 -9.27 8.70
CA GLN A 158 -6.06 -9.21 8.45
C GLN A 158 -6.40 -9.46 6.97
N THR A 159 -5.53 -9.03 6.05
CA THR A 159 -5.73 -9.15 4.60
C THR A 159 -4.43 -9.61 3.93
N PRO A 160 -3.97 -10.84 4.20
CA PRO A 160 -2.70 -11.32 3.69
C PRO A 160 -2.82 -11.99 2.30
N LEU A 161 -4.03 -12.48 1.91
CA LEU A 161 -4.18 -13.39 0.79
C LEU A 161 -3.86 -12.73 -0.55
N THR A 162 -4.33 -11.50 -0.78
CA THR A 162 -4.01 -10.75 -2.02
C THR A 162 -2.51 -10.55 -2.14
N ALA A 163 -1.84 -10.13 -1.06
CA ALA A 163 -0.39 -9.93 -1.08
C ALA A 163 0.38 -11.24 -1.29
N MET A 164 -0.08 -12.34 -0.70
CA MET A 164 0.51 -13.68 -0.88
C MET A 164 0.30 -14.21 -2.31
N ARG A 165 -0.90 -14.04 -2.88
CA ARG A 165 -1.17 -14.47 -4.26
C ARG A 165 -0.32 -13.70 -5.26
N ILE A 166 -0.16 -12.40 -5.05
CA ILE A 166 0.74 -11.58 -5.87
C ILE A 166 2.19 -12.05 -5.72
N MET A 167 2.62 -12.44 -4.51
CA MET A 167 3.95 -13.01 -4.27
C MET A 167 4.17 -14.33 -5.02
N GLU A 168 3.18 -15.20 -5.05
CA GLU A 168 3.22 -16.44 -5.84
C GLU A 168 3.42 -16.13 -7.32
N LEU A 169 2.59 -15.25 -7.90
CA LEU A 169 2.70 -14.81 -9.29
C LEU A 169 4.05 -14.15 -9.60
N PHE A 170 4.60 -13.40 -8.66
CA PHE A 170 5.91 -12.77 -8.79
C PHE A 170 7.02 -13.76 -9.11
N TYR A 171 7.00 -14.92 -8.48
CA TYR A 171 7.99 -15.96 -8.71
C TYR A 171 7.63 -16.91 -9.84
N THR A 172 6.37 -17.35 -9.94
CA THR A 172 5.95 -18.38 -10.90
C THR A 172 5.87 -17.85 -12.33
N GLU A 173 5.39 -16.62 -12.51
CA GLU A 173 5.16 -16.01 -13.82
C GLU A 173 6.07 -14.81 -14.09
N GLY A 174 6.33 -14.00 -13.06
CA GLY A 174 7.27 -12.87 -13.14
C GLY A 174 8.71 -13.30 -13.35
N GLY A 175 9.06 -14.50 -12.89
CA GLY A 175 10.37 -15.12 -13.10
C GLY A 175 11.52 -14.39 -12.38
N PHE A 176 11.25 -13.73 -11.28
CA PHE A 176 12.28 -13.05 -10.48
C PHE A 176 13.17 -14.07 -9.75
N PRO A 177 14.45 -13.73 -9.51
CA PRO A 177 15.31 -14.55 -8.70
C PRO A 177 14.78 -14.68 -7.27
N LYS A 178 14.97 -15.87 -6.66
CA LYS A 178 14.57 -16.09 -5.25
C LYS A 178 15.31 -15.11 -4.33
N GLY A 179 14.59 -14.62 -3.32
CA GLY A 179 15.14 -13.69 -2.32
C GLY A 179 15.05 -12.21 -2.71
N VAL A 180 14.72 -11.86 -3.96
CA VAL A 180 14.53 -10.43 -4.35
C VAL A 180 13.41 -9.79 -3.57
N VAL A 181 12.31 -10.50 -3.37
CA VAL A 181 11.23 -10.11 -2.46
C VAL A 181 10.95 -11.30 -1.53
N ASN A 182 10.76 -11.05 -0.24
CA ASN A 182 10.37 -12.04 0.75
C ASN A 182 9.14 -11.49 1.49
N LEU A 183 8.10 -12.30 1.64
CA LEU A 183 6.88 -11.89 2.31
C LEU A 183 6.75 -12.65 3.62
N VAL A 184 6.48 -11.93 4.70
CA VAL A 184 6.22 -12.49 6.03
C VAL A 184 4.85 -12.03 6.54
N THR A 185 4.16 -12.96 7.21
CA THR A 185 2.95 -12.70 7.98
C THR A 185 3.28 -12.95 9.45
N CYS A 186 3.47 -11.91 10.22
CA CYS A 186 3.88 -12.00 11.63
C CYS A 186 3.17 -10.97 12.48
N SER A 187 3.25 -11.12 13.80
CA SER A 187 2.74 -10.12 14.73
C SER A 187 3.66 -8.89 14.78
N ARG A 188 3.25 -7.92 15.57
CA ARG A 188 4.05 -6.70 15.78
C ARG A 188 5.38 -7.00 16.47
N VAL A 189 5.43 -8.03 17.33
CA VAL A 189 6.62 -8.35 18.11
C VAL A 189 7.74 -8.86 17.18
N GLU A 190 7.42 -9.81 16.31
CA GLU A 190 8.38 -10.34 15.34
C GLU A 190 8.75 -9.28 14.27
N ALA A 191 7.80 -8.42 13.89
CA ALA A 191 8.06 -7.33 12.94
C ALA A 191 9.10 -6.32 13.44
N ASP A 192 9.32 -6.22 14.76
CA ASP A 192 10.35 -5.37 15.36
C ASP A 192 11.77 -5.74 14.89
N ILE A 193 12.00 -7.00 14.51
CA ILE A 193 13.29 -7.46 13.95
C ILE A 193 13.63 -6.65 12.70
N LEU A 194 12.66 -6.35 11.84
CA LEU A 194 12.87 -5.52 10.64
C LEU A 194 13.36 -4.10 10.97
N LEU A 195 13.05 -3.60 12.17
CA LEU A 195 13.44 -2.25 12.62
C LEU A 195 14.85 -2.22 13.24
N THR A 196 15.33 -3.35 13.73
CA THR A 196 16.56 -3.42 14.53
C THR A 196 17.72 -4.13 13.81
N ASP A 197 17.43 -5.13 12.96
CA ASP A 197 18.44 -5.93 12.28
C ASP A 197 19.32 -5.05 11.36
N GLU A 198 20.63 -5.10 11.55
CA GLU A 198 21.60 -4.27 10.83
C GLU A 198 21.65 -4.49 9.32
N ARG A 199 21.19 -5.65 8.83
CA ARG A 199 21.13 -5.99 7.40
C ARG A 199 20.08 -5.15 6.68
N VAL A 200 19.00 -4.77 7.35
CA VAL A 200 17.93 -3.89 6.82
C VAL A 200 18.41 -2.44 6.82
N LYS A 201 18.43 -1.80 5.65
CA LYS A 201 18.97 -0.44 5.46
C LYS A 201 17.90 0.65 5.40
N ALA A 202 16.69 0.29 5.04
CA ALA A 202 15.57 1.21 5.00
C ALA A 202 14.26 0.53 5.41
N VAL A 203 13.36 1.30 6.01
CA VAL A 203 12.02 0.85 6.40
C VAL A 203 10.99 1.80 5.82
N THR A 204 10.01 1.25 5.13
CA THR A 204 8.81 1.97 4.67
C THR A 204 7.61 1.42 5.43
N PHE A 205 6.86 2.30 6.07
CA PHE A 205 5.72 1.97 6.89
C PHE A 205 4.48 2.75 6.45
N VAL A 206 3.34 2.08 6.41
CA VAL A 206 2.02 2.73 6.33
C VAL A 206 1.14 2.16 7.44
N GLY A 207 0.49 3.03 8.22
CA GLY A 207 -0.39 2.62 9.32
C GLY A 207 -0.79 3.78 10.23
N THR A 208 -1.13 3.48 11.49
CA THR A 208 -1.55 4.52 12.45
C THR A 208 -0.40 5.40 12.90
N THR A 209 -0.70 6.65 13.25
CA THR A 209 0.29 7.65 13.70
C THR A 209 1.07 7.18 14.93
N GLY A 210 0.41 6.54 15.89
CA GLY A 210 1.06 6.03 17.10
C GLY A 210 2.11 4.96 16.79
N VAL A 211 1.77 4.01 15.90
CA VAL A 211 2.70 2.97 15.46
C VAL A 211 3.79 3.57 14.56
N GLY A 212 3.43 4.49 13.66
CA GLY A 212 4.40 5.16 12.78
C GLY A 212 5.50 5.90 13.53
N LYS A 213 5.14 6.62 14.60
CA LYS A 213 6.13 7.26 15.48
C LYS A 213 7.09 6.26 16.13
N GLN A 214 6.59 5.09 16.55
CA GLN A 214 7.43 4.03 17.14
C GLN A 214 8.35 3.39 16.10
N VAL A 215 7.82 3.06 14.92
CA VAL A 215 8.61 2.53 13.79
C VAL A 215 9.70 3.51 13.39
N TYR A 216 9.34 4.80 13.23
CA TYR A 216 10.28 5.85 12.87
C TYR A 216 11.41 5.96 13.89
N SER A 217 11.06 6.16 15.17
CA SER A 217 12.04 6.35 16.24
C SER A 217 12.96 5.14 16.38
N LYS A 218 12.39 3.91 16.37
CA LYS A 218 13.16 2.68 16.53
C LYS A 218 14.11 2.42 15.38
N ALA A 219 13.63 2.48 14.15
CA ALA A 219 14.45 2.24 12.97
C ALA A 219 15.52 3.33 12.77
N ALA A 220 15.19 4.61 13.01
CA ALA A 220 16.16 5.70 12.94
C ALA A 220 17.28 5.57 13.99
N ALA A 221 16.95 5.11 15.22
CA ALA A 221 17.94 4.83 16.27
C ALA A 221 18.94 3.72 15.85
N HIS A 222 18.55 2.84 14.90
CA HIS A 222 19.42 1.81 14.32
C HIS A 222 20.03 2.24 12.96
N GLY A 223 20.10 3.54 12.68
CA GLY A 223 20.77 4.09 11.50
C GLY A 223 20.08 3.82 10.16
N LYS A 224 18.80 3.44 10.16
CA LYS A 224 18.06 3.14 8.93
C LYS A 224 17.41 4.38 8.33
N ARG A 225 17.24 4.40 7.01
CA ARG A 225 16.30 5.34 6.37
C ARG A 225 14.88 4.94 6.73
N VAL A 226 14.03 5.90 7.06
CA VAL A 226 12.65 5.63 7.43
C VAL A 226 11.72 6.55 6.66
N GLN A 227 10.68 5.95 6.09
CA GLN A 227 9.52 6.63 5.56
C GLN A 227 8.28 6.09 6.28
N ALA A 228 7.61 6.91 7.07
CA ALA A 228 6.40 6.55 7.78
C ALA A 228 5.25 7.42 7.27
N GLN A 229 4.27 6.77 6.63
CA GLN A 229 3.02 7.39 6.18
C GLN A 229 1.92 6.98 7.14
N CYS A 230 1.33 7.98 7.78
CA CYS A 230 0.40 7.75 8.87
C CYS A 230 -1.03 8.14 8.48
N GLU A 231 -1.96 7.95 9.40
CA GLU A 231 -3.37 8.33 9.24
C GLU A 231 -3.53 9.84 9.06
N ALA A 232 -4.66 10.23 8.46
CA ALA A 232 -5.02 11.61 8.21
C ALA A 232 -6.48 11.89 8.60
N LYS A 233 -6.80 13.14 8.83
CA LYS A 233 -8.16 13.65 8.96
C LYS A 233 -8.38 14.68 7.84
N ASN A 234 -8.77 14.20 6.67
CA ASN A 234 -8.91 15.03 5.47
C ASN A 234 -10.15 15.93 5.57
N HIS A 235 -10.03 17.15 5.10
CA HIS A 235 -11.10 18.14 5.09
C HIS A 235 -11.36 18.60 3.67
N ALA A 236 -12.63 18.82 3.32
CA ALA A 236 -13.04 19.51 2.11
C ALA A 236 -13.74 20.82 2.47
N LEU A 237 -13.53 21.84 1.63
CA LEU A 237 -14.25 23.09 1.67
C LEU A 237 -15.21 23.16 0.47
N VAL A 238 -16.49 23.40 0.72
CA VAL A 238 -17.53 23.52 -0.31
C VAL A 238 -18.03 24.96 -0.33
N LEU A 239 -17.76 25.66 -1.43
CA LEU A 239 -18.11 27.04 -1.64
C LEU A 239 -19.44 27.16 -2.41
N GLU A 240 -20.13 28.29 -2.29
CA GLU A 240 -21.46 28.52 -2.86
C GLU A 240 -21.50 28.51 -4.40
N ASP A 241 -20.36 28.77 -5.06
CA ASP A 241 -20.24 28.78 -6.53
C ASP A 241 -19.93 27.40 -7.12
N CYS A 242 -19.91 26.32 -6.29
CA CYS A 242 -19.64 24.98 -6.76
C CYS A 242 -20.79 24.38 -7.59
N ASN A 243 -20.47 23.40 -8.42
CA ASN A 243 -21.49 22.50 -8.95
C ASN A 243 -21.91 21.51 -7.87
N LEU A 244 -23.03 21.79 -7.18
CA LEU A 244 -23.47 21.09 -5.99
C LEU A 244 -23.66 19.56 -6.24
N GLU A 245 -24.29 19.19 -7.37
CA GLU A 245 -24.52 17.78 -7.72
C GLU A 245 -23.21 17.00 -7.90
N ALA A 246 -22.27 17.56 -8.65
CA ALA A 246 -20.95 16.96 -8.88
C ALA A 246 -20.13 16.90 -7.57
N THR A 247 -20.20 17.96 -6.77
CA THR A 247 -19.49 18.05 -5.48
C THR A 247 -20.00 17.00 -4.51
N VAL A 248 -21.32 16.84 -4.36
CA VAL A 248 -21.90 15.82 -3.49
C VAL A 248 -21.55 14.41 -3.96
N ASN A 249 -21.53 14.14 -5.27
CA ASN A 249 -21.11 12.84 -5.80
C ASN A 249 -19.64 12.54 -5.45
N ALA A 250 -18.74 13.51 -5.58
CA ALA A 250 -17.34 13.36 -5.23
C ALA A 250 -17.14 13.11 -3.73
N ILE A 251 -17.91 13.83 -2.89
CA ILE A 251 -17.89 13.67 -1.43
C ILE A 251 -18.41 12.30 -1.01
N ILE A 252 -19.53 11.83 -1.54
CA ILE A 252 -20.07 10.49 -1.29
C ILE A 252 -19.02 9.42 -1.58
N ASN A 253 -18.39 9.48 -2.76
CA ASN A 253 -17.35 8.53 -3.13
C ASN A 253 -16.13 8.60 -2.20
N SER A 254 -15.73 9.80 -1.79
CA SER A 254 -14.57 9.99 -0.92
C SER A 254 -14.82 9.61 0.54
N THR A 255 -16.06 9.81 1.03
CA THR A 255 -16.45 9.53 2.42
C THR A 255 -16.75 8.04 2.62
N TYR A 256 -17.60 7.47 1.76
CA TYR A 256 -18.08 6.11 1.91
C TYR A 256 -17.27 5.06 1.17
N GLY A 257 -16.40 5.48 0.25
CA GLY A 257 -15.53 4.56 -0.47
C GLY A 257 -14.74 3.64 0.46
N CYS A 258 -14.71 2.33 0.18
CA CYS A 258 -14.11 1.30 1.02
C CYS A 258 -14.63 1.35 2.47
N ALA A 259 -15.92 1.65 2.66
CA ALA A 259 -16.54 1.83 3.98
C ALA A 259 -15.77 2.79 4.92
N GLY A 260 -15.16 3.84 4.34
CA GLY A 260 -14.34 4.81 5.09
C GLY A 260 -12.95 4.33 5.50
N MET A 261 -12.53 3.11 5.12
CA MET A 261 -11.24 2.52 5.50
C MET A 261 -10.04 3.06 4.69
N ARG A 262 -10.24 4.04 3.82
CA ARG A 262 -9.13 4.68 3.10
C ARG A 262 -8.42 5.69 4.00
N CYS A 263 -7.09 5.73 3.95
CA CYS A 263 -6.31 6.80 4.60
C CYS A 263 -6.66 8.19 4.03
N MET A 264 -7.11 8.24 2.78
CA MET A 264 -7.58 9.46 2.09
C MET A 264 -9.11 9.59 2.09
N ALA A 265 -9.84 8.87 2.96
CA ALA A 265 -11.27 9.11 3.17
C ALA A 265 -11.50 10.56 3.62
N LEU A 266 -12.66 11.10 3.31
CA LEU A 266 -13.03 12.48 3.61
C LEU A 266 -14.03 12.51 4.80
N PRO A 267 -13.54 12.53 6.05
CA PRO A 267 -14.41 12.48 7.24
C PRO A 267 -15.00 13.83 7.64
N VAL A 268 -14.49 14.95 7.11
CA VAL A 268 -14.94 16.29 7.47
C VAL A 268 -15.21 17.11 6.22
N VAL A 269 -16.37 17.72 6.17
CA VAL A 269 -16.76 18.63 5.09
C VAL A 269 -17.22 19.97 5.71
N CYS A 270 -16.53 21.05 5.37
CA CYS A 270 -16.91 22.41 5.73
C CYS A 270 -17.70 23.02 4.57
N VAL A 271 -18.96 23.31 4.79
CA VAL A 271 -19.86 23.86 3.77
C VAL A 271 -20.17 25.29 4.07
N GLN A 272 -20.16 26.16 3.07
CA GLN A 272 -20.56 27.56 3.22
C GLN A 272 -22.05 27.62 3.61
N GLU A 273 -22.37 28.46 4.58
CA GLU A 273 -23.72 28.51 5.23
C GLU A 273 -24.85 28.70 4.23
N SER A 274 -24.64 29.54 3.20
CA SER A 274 -25.67 29.86 2.19
C SER A 274 -26.19 28.63 1.42
N ILE A 275 -25.44 27.54 1.32
CA ILE A 275 -25.83 26.31 0.60
C ILE A 275 -25.88 25.08 1.51
N ALA A 276 -25.69 25.24 2.81
CA ALA A 276 -25.51 24.11 3.74
C ALA A 276 -26.72 23.17 3.77
N ASP A 277 -27.95 23.74 3.86
CA ASP A 277 -29.20 22.95 3.94
C ASP A 277 -29.44 22.14 2.66
N GLU A 278 -29.23 22.75 1.50
CA GLU A 278 -29.34 22.06 0.21
C GLU A 278 -28.31 20.97 0.05
N PHE A 279 -27.06 21.27 0.40
CA PHE A 279 -25.97 20.30 0.40
C PHE A 279 -26.26 19.07 1.28
N VAL A 280 -26.66 19.29 2.54
CA VAL A 280 -26.99 18.21 3.50
C VAL A 280 -28.15 17.37 3.00
N SER A 281 -29.20 18.00 2.49
CA SER A 281 -30.36 17.29 1.94
C SER A 281 -29.99 16.38 0.77
N LEU A 282 -29.18 16.89 -0.16
CA LEU A 282 -28.72 16.12 -1.32
C LEU A 282 -27.75 15.01 -0.91
N LEU A 283 -26.81 15.30 0.00
CA LEU A 283 -25.87 14.32 0.54
C LEU A 283 -26.60 13.14 1.21
N LYS A 284 -27.55 13.44 2.08
CA LYS A 284 -28.38 12.45 2.76
C LYS A 284 -29.12 11.57 1.76
N LYS A 285 -29.81 12.17 0.78
CA LYS A 285 -30.53 11.42 -0.25
C LYS A 285 -29.64 10.45 -1.01
N LYS A 286 -28.41 10.86 -1.36
CA LYS A 286 -27.46 10.00 -2.09
C LYS A 286 -26.87 8.91 -1.20
N ALA A 287 -26.57 9.22 0.06
CA ALA A 287 -26.07 8.23 1.01
C ALA A 287 -27.12 7.12 1.28
N GLU A 288 -28.38 7.50 1.48
CA GLU A 288 -29.50 6.57 1.69
C GLU A 288 -29.83 5.70 0.45
N ALA A 289 -29.46 6.16 -0.74
CA ALA A 289 -29.65 5.41 -1.99
C ALA A 289 -28.57 4.37 -2.26
N MET A 290 -27.47 4.34 -1.48
CA MET A 290 -26.39 3.37 -1.67
C MET A 290 -26.85 1.95 -1.34
N LYS A 291 -26.53 1.01 -2.22
CA LYS A 291 -26.84 -0.41 -2.03
C LYS A 291 -25.77 -1.08 -1.20
N LEU A 292 -26.15 -1.55 -0.02
CA LEU A 292 -25.32 -2.39 0.83
C LEU A 292 -25.38 -3.84 0.36
N GLY A 293 -24.26 -4.55 0.38
CA GLY A 293 -24.26 -5.95 -0.05
C GLY A 293 -22.91 -6.63 -0.01
N CYS A 294 -22.87 -7.82 -0.62
CA CYS A 294 -21.65 -8.60 -0.78
C CYS A 294 -20.62 -7.82 -1.62
N ALA A 295 -19.37 -7.78 -1.16
CA ALA A 295 -18.31 -6.96 -1.75
C ALA A 295 -18.03 -7.30 -3.22
N TYR A 296 -18.12 -8.56 -3.61
CA TYR A 296 -17.83 -9.01 -4.98
C TYR A 296 -19.08 -9.10 -5.88
N ASP A 297 -20.24 -8.57 -5.43
CA ASP A 297 -21.41 -8.35 -6.29
C ASP A 297 -21.28 -6.99 -7.01
N GLU A 298 -21.40 -7.01 -8.34
CA GLU A 298 -21.33 -5.81 -9.19
C GLU A 298 -22.37 -4.74 -8.85
N ALA A 299 -23.51 -5.15 -8.26
CA ALA A 299 -24.59 -4.25 -7.86
C ALA A 299 -24.34 -3.57 -6.51
N THR A 300 -23.33 -3.98 -5.75
CA THR A 300 -23.01 -3.41 -4.44
C THR A 300 -22.27 -2.08 -4.59
N ASP A 301 -22.78 -1.05 -3.91
CA ASP A 301 -22.11 0.24 -3.81
C ASP A 301 -21.21 0.31 -2.57
N LEU A 302 -21.63 -0.30 -1.46
CA LEU A 302 -20.90 -0.30 -0.20
C LEU A 302 -20.87 -1.71 0.39
N GLY A 303 -19.68 -2.29 0.47
CA GLY A 303 -19.42 -3.58 1.09
C GLY A 303 -19.29 -3.51 2.61
N PRO A 304 -19.03 -4.63 3.28
CA PRO A 304 -18.88 -4.70 4.73
C PRO A 304 -17.61 -3.99 5.21
N VAL A 305 -17.59 -3.69 6.51
CA VAL A 305 -16.41 -3.19 7.21
C VAL A 305 -15.56 -4.38 7.67
N ALA A 306 -14.31 -4.45 7.23
CA ALA A 306 -13.41 -5.58 7.48
C ALA A 306 -13.05 -5.81 8.97
N VAL A 307 -13.18 -4.78 9.81
CA VAL A 307 -12.76 -4.85 11.22
C VAL A 307 -13.75 -4.16 12.16
N SER A 308 -14.05 -4.81 13.26
CA SER A 308 -15.00 -4.33 14.27
C SER A 308 -14.62 -2.99 14.93
N TYR A 309 -13.31 -2.72 15.08
CA TYR A 309 -12.85 -1.48 15.71
C TYR A 309 -13.10 -0.22 14.87
N THR A 310 -13.37 -0.37 13.57
CA THR A 310 -13.72 0.76 12.70
C THR A 310 -15.02 1.44 13.16
N HIS A 311 -15.96 0.69 13.72
CA HIS A 311 -17.17 1.24 14.34
C HIS A 311 -16.85 2.07 15.60
N LEU A 312 -15.86 1.65 16.39
CA LEU A 312 -15.43 2.39 17.58
C LEU A 312 -14.76 3.72 17.20
N ARG A 313 -13.96 3.75 16.13
CA ARG A 313 -13.30 4.99 15.64
C ARG A 313 -14.26 6.01 15.04
N ALA A 314 -15.39 5.59 14.51
CA ALA A 314 -16.39 6.52 14.01
C ALA A 314 -16.93 7.47 15.10
N HIS A 315 -16.83 7.07 16.37
CA HIS A 315 -17.24 7.85 17.55
C HIS A 315 -16.11 8.67 18.17
N GLU A 316 -14.86 8.55 17.71
CA GLU A 316 -13.70 9.30 18.26
C GLU A 316 -13.57 10.73 17.71
N THR A 317 -14.55 11.22 16.95
CA THR A 317 -14.50 12.56 16.29
C THR A 317 -14.40 13.68 17.32
N ASP A 318 -14.92 13.49 18.53
CA ASP A 318 -14.98 14.51 19.58
C ASP A 318 -13.66 14.66 20.37
N GLN A 319 -12.70 13.75 20.21
CA GLN A 319 -11.42 13.79 20.94
C GLN A 319 -10.32 14.59 20.25
N TYR A 320 -10.54 15.06 19.02
CA TYR A 320 -9.54 15.76 18.20
C TYR A 320 -9.96 17.18 17.78
N LEU A 321 -11.08 17.68 18.31
CA LEU A 321 -11.50 19.07 18.26
C LEU A 321 -11.18 19.76 19.57
#